data_7e463b31e5c3eac8790e3d244095b029
#
_entry.id   7e463b31e5c3eac8790e3d244095b029
#
_cell.length_a   1.000
_cell.length_b   1.000
_cell.length_c   1.000
_cell.angle_alpha   90.00
_cell.angle_beta   90.00
_cell.angle_gamma   90.00
#
_symmetry.space_group_name_H-M   'P 1'
#
loop_
_entity.id
_entity.type
_entity.pdbx_description
1 polymer ?
#
loop_
_entity_poly.entity_id
_entity_poly.type
_entity_poly.pdbx_seq_one_letter_code
_entity_poly.pdbx_strand_id
1 'polypeptide(L)'
;MKSFELKGEIRNDFGKKAAKAFRKEGLVPCIVYGRHSEENINFVVKSGDMRGLVYTPEVFLVNLDLGEKKMQAILKDLQFHPVKENILHADFLHIIETAPVVIEIPVRLKGLAVGVKAGGKLSLDKRKLKVKALPSQLPEILEINVEHLDLGKSIQVGQLNFDNLELLDSKNAVVCRVQLTRAARGAAAAAAAAAKAEGK
;
A
#
# COMPACT_ATOMS: atom_id res chain seq x y z
N MET A 1 -1.91 13.34 6.03
CA MET A 1 -1.09 12.15 6.43
C MET A 1 -0.65 12.27 7.88
N LYS A 2 -0.60 11.15 8.60
CA LYS A 2 0.01 11.08 9.94
C LYS A 2 1.52 11.22 9.82
N SER A 3 2.14 11.91 10.77
CA SER A 3 3.60 12.01 10.87
C SER A 3 4.16 10.93 11.79
N PHE A 4 5.30 10.39 11.45
CA PHE A 4 6.04 9.42 12.25
C PHE A 4 7.48 9.93 12.44
N GLU A 5 7.94 9.99 13.68
CA GLU A 5 9.31 10.40 13.97
C GLU A 5 10.23 9.18 13.99
N LEU A 6 11.31 9.22 13.23
CA LEU A 6 12.29 8.15 13.14
C LEU A 6 13.70 8.71 13.35
N LYS A 7 14.38 8.20 14.38
CA LYS A 7 15.78 8.58 14.66
C LYS A 7 16.71 7.56 14.06
N GLY A 8 17.75 8.03 13.40
CA GLY A 8 18.78 7.20 12.79
C GLY A 8 20.17 7.81 12.94
N GLU A 9 21.17 6.99 12.66
CA GLU A 9 22.59 7.40 12.68
C GLU A 9 23.16 7.22 11.29
N ILE A 10 23.88 8.24 10.79
CA ILE A 10 24.55 8.18 9.49
C ILE A 10 25.64 7.12 9.55
N ARG A 11 25.71 6.26 8.53
CA ARG A 11 26.75 5.23 8.44
C ARG A 11 27.69 5.50 7.27
N ASN A 12 28.98 5.28 7.52
CA ASN A 12 30.02 5.34 6.52
C ASN A 12 30.56 3.95 6.15
N ASP A 13 30.15 2.92 6.89
CA ASP A 13 30.55 1.54 6.62
C ASP A 13 29.59 0.88 5.63
N PHE A 14 30.16 0.39 4.54
CA PHE A 14 29.42 -0.22 3.44
C PHE A 14 29.82 -1.69 3.22
N GLY A 15 28.98 -2.41 2.50
CA GLY A 15 29.22 -3.76 2.04
C GLY A 15 28.63 -4.85 2.94
N LYS A 16 28.86 -6.11 2.50
CA LYS A 16 28.23 -7.32 3.08
C LYS A 16 28.57 -7.54 4.55
N LYS A 17 29.85 -7.32 4.93
CA LYS A 17 30.30 -7.53 6.33
C LYS A 17 29.67 -6.53 7.28
N ALA A 18 29.68 -5.25 6.93
CA ALA A 18 29.08 -4.18 7.72
C ALA A 18 27.56 -4.36 7.88
N ALA A 19 26.84 -4.63 6.78
CA ALA A 19 25.39 -4.87 6.84
C ALA A 19 25.03 -6.09 7.69
N LYS A 20 25.87 -7.16 7.69
CA LYS A 20 25.65 -8.32 8.56
C LYS A 20 25.91 -8.00 10.04
N ALA A 21 26.89 -7.13 10.35
CA ALA A 21 27.18 -6.69 11.72
C ALA A 21 25.99 -5.87 12.26
N PHE A 22 25.54 -4.83 11.56
CA PHE A 22 24.40 -4.01 11.96
C PHE A 22 23.13 -4.85 12.25
N ARG A 23 22.81 -5.80 11.36
CA ARG A 23 21.64 -6.67 11.57
C ARG A 23 21.78 -7.60 12.78
N LYS A 24 23.00 -7.99 13.17
CA LYS A 24 23.25 -8.77 14.39
C LYS A 24 23.02 -7.94 15.66
N GLU A 25 23.30 -6.64 15.59
CA GLU A 25 23.09 -5.69 16.67
C GLU A 25 21.65 -5.17 16.75
N GLY A 26 20.76 -5.69 15.87
CA GLY A 26 19.36 -5.28 15.80
C GLY A 26 19.14 -3.94 15.07
N LEU A 27 20.15 -3.47 14.34
CA LEU A 27 20.06 -2.29 13.50
C LEU A 27 19.67 -2.67 12.07
N VAL A 28 18.83 -1.84 11.46
CA VAL A 28 18.40 -1.98 10.07
C VAL A 28 19.14 -0.96 9.22
N PRO A 29 19.92 -1.37 8.21
CA PRO A 29 20.50 -0.45 7.26
C PRO A 29 19.41 0.13 6.36
N CYS A 30 19.43 1.44 6.22
CA CYS A 30 18.47 2.23 5.46
C CYS A 30 19.20 3.16 4.49
N ILE A 31 18.46 3.60 3.47
CA ILE A 31 18.90 4.64 2.54
C ILE A 31 17.79 5.66 2.36
N VAL A 32 18.13 6.93 2.28
CA VAL A 32 17.22 7.97 1.80
C VAL A 32 17.78 8.58 0.52
N TYR A 33 16.92 8.69 -0.48
CA TYR A 33 17.22 9.25 -1.79
C TYR A 33 16.03 10.07 -2.32
N GLY A 34 16.28 10.92 -3.30
CA GLY A 34 15.23 11.73 -3.91
C GLY A 34 15.76 12.66 -4.98
N ARG A 35 14.86 13.18 -5.81
CA ARG A 35 15.21 14.09 -6.93
C ARG A 35 15.92 15.39 -6.47
N HIS A 36 15.71 15.76 -5.24
CA HIS A 36 16.19 17.02 -4.66
C HIS A 36 17.23 16.82 -3.55
N SER A 37 17.65 15.57 -3.34
CA SER A 37 18.81 15.27 -2.50
C SER A 37 20.05 15.30 -3.38
N GLU A 38 21.01 16.15 -3.08
CA GLU A 38 22.28 16.20 -3.78
C GLU A 38 23.04 14.88 -3.67
N GLU A 39 22.87 14.17 -2.54
CA GLU A 39 23.49 12.88 -2.27
C GLU A 39 22.52 11.91 -1.58
N ASN A 40 22.70 10.62 -1.87
CA ASN A 40 22.01 9.55 -1.15
C ASN A 40 22.62 9.41 0.25
N ILE A 41 21.80 9.49 1.28
CA ILE A 41 22.25 9.35 2.66
C ILE A 41 21.99 7.94 3.14
N ASN A 42 23.06 7.25 3.56
CA ASN A 42 22.97 5.92 4.15
C ASN A 42 22.98 6.06 5.67
N PHE A 43 22.05 5.38 6.34
CA PHE A 43 21.89 5.45 7.78
C PHE A 43 21.44 4.10 8.36
N VAL A 44 21.43 3.98 9.65
CA VAL A 44 20.95 2.82 10.38
C VAL A 44 19.90 3.25 11.39
N VAL A 45 18.92 2.38 11.62
CA VAL A 45 17.82 2.59 12.56
C VAL A 45 17.65 1.35 13.42
N LYS A 46 17.23 1.49 14.67
CA LYS A 46 16.88 0.35 15.50
C LYS A 46 15.61 -0.34 14.97
N SER A 47 15.67 -1.66 14.82
CA SER A 47 14.54 -2.46 14.29
C SER A 47 13.26 -2.27 15.11
N GLY A 48 13.37 -2.03 16.42
CA GLY A 48 12.23 -1.75 17.29
C GLY A 48 11.47 -0.48 16.92
N ASP A 49 12.19 0.58 16.57
CA ASP A 49 11.61 1.90 16.28
C ASP A 49 10.86 1.91 14.94
N MET A 50 11.19 0.98 14.03
CA MET A 50 10.50 0.84 12.74
C MET A 50 9.18 0.07 12.82
N ARG A 51 8.88 -0.60 13.94
CA ARG A 51 7.68 -1.47 14.03
C ARG A 51 6.39 -0.72 13.76
N GLY A 52 6.21 0.46 14.33
CA GLY A 52 5.01 1.27 14.12
C GLY A 52 4.82 1.71 12.67
N LEU A 53 5.92 1.90 11.94
CA LEU A 53 5.89 2.29 10.53
C LEU A 53 5.64 1.11 9.58
N VAL A 54 6.24 -0.06 9.88
CA VAL A 54 6.28 -1.20 8.96
C VAL A 54 5.05 -2.10 9.06
N TYR A 55 4.57 -2.35 10.29
CA TYR A 55 3.45 -3.28 10.51
C TYR A 55 2.08 -2.60 10.52
N THR A 56 2.02 -1.33 10.15
CA THR A 56 0.78 -0.59 9.98
C THR A 56 0.46 -0.47 8.48
N PRO A 57 -0.77 -0.72 8.04
CA PRO A 57 -1.13 -0.64 6.63
C PRO A 57 -1.20 0.79 6.09
N GLU A 58 -1.09 1.79 6.93
CA GLU A 58 -1.22 3.20 6.57
C GLU A 58 0.09 3.76 6.00
N VAL A 59 -0.02 4.82 5.18
CA VAL A 59 1.14 5.56 4.68
C VAL A 59 1.44 6.72 5.62
N PHE A 60 2.69 6.82 6.07
CA PHE A 60 3.17 7.86 6.98
C PHE A 60 4.12 8.82 6.29
N LEU A 61 4.04 10.08 6.71
CA LEU A 61 5.09 11.05 6.50
C LEU A 61 6.15 10.86 7.59
N VAL A 62 7.34 10.41 7.21
CA VAL A 62 8.41 10.10 8.16
C VAL A 62 9.30 11.33 8.33
N ASN A 63 9.35 11.87 9.53
CA ASN A 63 10.32 12.87 9.93
C ASN A 63 11.60 12.16 10.37
N LEU A 64 12.59 12.12 9.47
CA LEU A 64 13.89 11.51 9.75
C LEU A 64 14.77 12.51 10.52
N ASP A 65 15.24 12.11 11.70
CA ASP A 65 16.25 12.83 12.48
C ASP A 65 17.54 12.01 12.46
N LEU A 66 18.51 12.48 11.69
CA LEU A 66 19.82 11.85 11.54
C LEU A 66 20.91 12.57 12.35
N GLY A 67 20.51 13.30 13.39
CA GLY A 67 21.38 14.12 14.22
C GLY A 67 21.66 15.49 13.58
N GLU A 68 22.54 15.52 12.60
CA GLU A 68 22.90 16.78 11.90
C GLU A 68 21.87 17.21 10.84
N LYS A 69 21.16 16.23 10.26
CA LYS A 69 20.20 16.46 9.16
C LYS A 69 18.81 16.01 9.57
N LYS A 70 17.85 16.91 9.43
CA LYS A 70 16.42 16.62 9.59
C LYS A 70 15.74 16.75 8.24
N MET A 71 14.97 15.73 7.86
CA MET A 71 14.29 15.72 6.56
C MET A 71 12.98 14.94 6.61
N GLN A 72 12.09 15.23 5.65
CA GLN A 72 10.86 14.50 5.48
C GLN A 72 11.01 13.46 4.37
N ALA A 73 10.56 12.25 4.64
CA ALA A 73 10.63 11.16 3.70
C ALA A 73 9.37 10.27 3.79
N ILE A 74 9.16 9.44 2.78
CA ILE A 74 8.14 8.39 2.78
C ILE A 74 8.85 7.05 2.62
N LEU A 75 8.38 6.05 3.34
CA LEU A 75 8.85 4.68 3.18
C LEU A 75 8.44 4.17 1.78
N LYS A 76 9.44 3.83 0.96
CA LYS A 76 9.24 3.43 -0.45
C LYS A 76 9.24 1.93 -0.62
N ASP A 77 10.21 1.25 -0.03
CA ASP A 77 10.35 -0.20 -0.13
C ASP A 77 10.94 -0.81 1.13
N LEU A 78 10.64 -2.09 1.36
CA LEU A 78 11.07 -2.86 2.50
C LEU A 78 11.51 -4.25 2.07
N GLN A 79 12.66 -4.68 2.56
CA GLN A 79 13.14 -6.03 2.37
C GLN A 79 13.07 -6.81 3.67
N PHE A 80 12.41 -7.97 3.62
CA PHE A 80 12.28 -8.88 4.76
C PHE A 80 13.09 -10.15 4.55
N HIS A 81 13.53 -10.74 5.65
CA HIS A 81 14.12 -12.05 5.63
C HIS A 81 13.02 -13.11 5.43
N PRO A 82 13.12 -14.01 4.41
CA PRO A 82 12.01 -14.89 4.02
C PRO A 82 11.56 -15.90 5.10
N VAL A 83 12.43 -16.19 6.08
CA VAL A 83 12.13 -17.17 7.15
C VAL A 83 11.98 -16.51 8.51
N LYS A 84 12.81 -15.50 8.82
CA LYS A 84 12.83 -14.85 10.14
C LYS A 84 11.93 -13.61 10.22
N GLU A 85 11.43 -13.15 9.07
CA GLU A 85 10.60 -11.94 8.92
C GLU A 85 11.24 -10.64 9.47
N ASN A 86 12.54 -10.70 9.78
CA ASN A 86 13.28 -9.51 10.20
C ASN A 86 13.47 -8.57 9.00
N ILE A 87 13.42 -7.27 9.27
CA ILE A 87 13.68 -6.23 8.26
C ILE A 87 15.16 -6.29 7.90
N LEU A 88 15.45 -6.43 6.62
CA LEU A 88 16.82 -6.47 6.08
C LEU A 88 17.28 -5.10 5.60
N HIS A 89 16.38 -4.34 4.97
CA HIS A 89 16.66 -3.03 4.40
C HIS A 89 15.37 -2.21 4.32
N ALA A 90 15.49 -0.90 4.39
CA ALA A 90 14.40 0.01 4.14
C ALA A 90 14.85 1.19 3.27
N ASP A 91 14.04 1.49 2.27
CA ASP A 91 14.27 2.57 1.32
C ASP A 91 13.31 3.71 1.61
N PHE A 92 13.87 4.90 1.79
CA PHE A 92 13.11 6.12 2.04
C PHE A 92 13.25 7.07 0.85
N LEU A 93 12.13 7.61 0.41
CA LEU A 93 12.09 8.65 -0.61
C LEU A 93 11.99 10.01 0.06
N HIS A 94 13.01 10.85 -0.11
CA HIS A 94 12.99 12.25 0.33
C HIS A 94 11.90 13.00 -0.44
N ILE A 95 11.09 13.76 0.27
CA ILE A 95 9.99 14.53 -0.30
C ILE A 95 10.14 16.01 -0.01
N ILE A 96 9.69 16.80 -0.98
CA ILE A 96 9.53 18.24 -0.88
C ILE A 96 8.06 18.54 -1.14
N GLU A 97 7.48 19.45 -0.40
CA GLU A 97 6.05 19.79 -0.47
C GLU A 97 5.59 20.24 -1.86
N THR A 98 6.50 20.80 -2.66
CA THR A 98 6.20 21.35 -3.98
C THR A 98 6.28 20.33 -5.12
N ALA A 99 6.83 19.14 -4.87
CA ALA A 99 7.07 18.15 -5.92
C ALA A 99 6.09 16.97 -5.84
N PRO A 100 5.48 16.54 -6.97
CA PRO A 100 4.61 15.38 -6.97
C PRO A 100 5.40 14.09 -6.70
N VAL A 101 4.87 13.26 -5.84
CA VAL A 101 5.47 12.00 -5.41
C VAL A 101 4.62 10.81 -5.89
N VAL A 102 5.29 9.73 -6.28
CA VAL A 102 4.65 8.46 -6.65
C VAL A 102 4.81 7.47 -5.51
N ILE A 103 3.68 7.09 -4.91
CA ILE A 103 3.63 6.13 -3.81
C ILE A 103 2.54 5.09 -4.01
N GLU A 104 2.64 3.99 -3.26
CA GLU A 104 1.61 2.96 -3.20
C GLU A 104 0.75 3.17 -1.96
N ILE A 105 -0.55 3.46 -2.16
CA ILE A 105 -1.50 3.70 -1.08
C ILE A 105 -2.38 2.46 -0.92
N PRO A 106 -2.60 1.99 0.32
CA PRO A 106 -3.46 0.85 0.59
C PRO A 106 -4.92 1.17 0.29
N VAL A 107 -5.63 0.14 -0.20
CA VAL A 107 -7.07 0.21 -0.53
C VAL A 107 -7.88 -0.43 0.59
N ARG A 108 -8.93 0.25 1.03
CA ARG A 108 -9.95 -0.26 1.94
C ARG A 108 -11.31 -0.28 1.24
N LEU A 109 -11.99 -1.42 1.28
CA LEU A 109 -13.35 -1.53 0.77
C LEU A 109 -14.34 -1.06 1.84
N LYS A 110 -15.31 -0.19 1.45
CA LYS A 110 -16.35 0.35 2.32
C LYS A 110 -17.71 -0.12 1.84
N GLY A 111 -18.56 -0.50 2.78
CA GLY A 111 -19.91 -0.98 2.50
C GLY A 111 -20.01 -2.48 2.30
N LEU A 112 -21.26 -2.98 2.14
CA LEU A 112 -21.56 -4.37 1.90
C LEU A 112 -22.16 -4.54 0.50
N ALA A 113 -21.42 -5.16 -0.40
CA ALA A 113 -21.82 -5.37 -1.79
C ALA A 113 -23.13 -6.17 -1.91
N VAL A 114 -24.03 -5.74 -2.80
CA VAL A 114 -25.28 -6.46 -3.12
C VAL A 114 -24.98 -7.91 -3.54
N GLY A 115 -23.94 -8.11 -4.32
CA GLY A 115 -23.53 -9.45 -4.73
C GLY A 115 -23.06 -10.35 -3.59
N VAL A 116 -22.55 -9.79 -2.49
CA VAL A 116 -22.22 -10.58 -1.27
C VAL A 116 -23.48 -10.99 -0.55
N LYS A 117 -24.49 -10.10 -0.44
CA LYS A 117 -25.82 -10.43 0.10
C LYS A 117 -26.51 -11.55 -0.69
N ALA A 118 -26.24 -11.61 -2.00
CA ALA A 118 -26.74 -12.67 -2.88
C ALA A 118 -25.87 -13.95 -2.88
N GLY A 119 -24.96 -14.11 -1.90
CA GLY A 119 -24.15 -15.32 -1.72
C GLY A 119 -22.83 -15.34 -2.50
N GLY A 120 -22.40 -14.22 -3.05
CA GLY A 120 -21.07 -14.04 -3.66
C GLY A 120 -19.96 -13.87 -2.62
N LYS A 121 -18.72 -14.02 -3.06
CA LYS A 121 -17.51 -13.76 -2.25
C LYS A 121 -16.78 -12.53 -2.77
N LEU A 122 -16.65 -11.50 -1.94
CA LEU A 122 -15.86 -10.32 -2.25
C LEU A 122 -14.36 -10.68 -2.20
N SER A 123 -13.65 -10.37 -3.27
CA SER A 123 -12.19 -10.56 -3.39
C SER A 123 -11.54 -9.20 -3.68
N LEU A 124 -10.51 -8.86 -2.92
CA LEU A 124 -9.63 -7.72 -3.17
C LEU A 124 -8.40 -8.24 -3.91
N ASP A 125 -8.30 -7.92 -5.19
CA ASP A 125 -7.21 -8.40 -6.06
C ASP A 125 -5.98 -7.47 -5.95
N LYS A 126 -6.19 -6.15 -5.90
CA LYS A 126 -5.14 -5.17 -5.64
C LYS A 126 -5.31 -4.53 -4.27
N ARG A 127 -4.36 -4.79 -3.38
CA ARG A 127 -4.36 -4.25 -2.02
C ARG A 127 -3.79 -2.84 -1.92
N LYS A 128 -2.98 -2.43 -2.90
CA LYS A 128 -2.36 -1.11 -3.00
C LYS A 128 -2.51 -0.58 -4.42
N LEU A 129 -2.66 0.72 -4.57
CA LEU A 129 -2.69 1.43 -5.86
C LEU A 129 -1.54 2.42 -5.93
N LYS A 130 -0.89 2.48 -7.09
CA LYS A 130 0.15 3.48 -7.39
C LYS A 130 -0.50 4.80 -7.72
N VAL A 131 -0.20 5.81 -6.91
CA VAL A 131 -0.78 7.13 -7.01
C VAL A 131 0.32 8.17 -7.13
N LYS A 132 0.10 9.17 -7.98
CA LYS A 132 0.94 10.36 -8.08
C LYS A 132 0.13 11.56 -7.60
N ALA A 133 0.63 12.25 -6.59
CA ALA A 133 0.02 13.47 -6.05
C ALA A 133 1.04 14.31 -5.28
N LEU A 134 0.63 15.50 -4.88
CA LEU A 134 1.41 16.34 -3.95
C LEU A 134 1.35 15.73 -2.53
N PRO A 135 2.41 15.84 -1.73
CA PRO A 135 2.46 15.30 -0.37
C PRO A 135 1.30 15.78 0.53
N SER A 136 0.88 17.04 0.37
CA SER A 136 -0.23 17.64 1.10
C SER A 136 -1.60 17.03 0.79
N GLN A 137 -1.77 16.45 -0.40
CA GLN A 137 -3.04 15.90 -0.91
C GLN A 137 -3.15 14.39 -0.79
N LEU A 138 -2.08 13.73 -0.32
CA LEU A 138 -2.05 12.28 -0.21
C LEU A 138 -2.92 11.78 0.96
N PRO A 139 -3.91 10.90 0.71
CA PRO A 139 -4.67 10.24 1.76
C PRO A 139 -3.85 9.09 2.37
N GLU A 140 -4.18 8.72 3.60
CA GLU A 140 -3.56 7.56 4.29
C GLU A 140 -4.04 6.24 3.71
N ILE A 141 -5.31 6.19 3.29
CA ILE A 141 -6.00 5.00 2.77
C ILE A 141 -6.94 5.44 1.66
N LEU A 142 -7.04 4.66 0.59
CA LEU A 142 -8.04 4.84 -0.46
C LEU A 142 -9.29 4.02 -0.13
N GLU A 143 -10.39 4.70 0.17
CA GLU A 143 -11.68 4.04 0.41
C GLU A 143 -12.44 3.87 -0.89
N ILE A 144 -12.87 2.63 -1.18
CA ILE A 144 -13.67 2.27 -2.35
C ILE A 144 -15.02 1.76 -1.88
N ASN A 145 -16.10 2.45 -2.29
CA ASN A 145 -17.45 1.98 -2.02
C ASN A 145 -17.81 0.81 -2.94
N VAL A 146 -18.18 -0.31 -2.34
CA VAL A 146 -18.57 -1.56 -3.05
C VAL A 146 -20.05 -1.90 -2.94
N GLU A 147 -20.88 -1.04 -2.33
CA GLU A 147 -22.29 -1.34 -2.08
C GLU A 147 -23.07 -1.69 -3.35
N HIS A 148 -22.77 -1.01 -4.45
CA HIS A 148 -23.41 -1.20 -5.75
C HIS A 148 -22.89 -2.41 -6.56
N LEU A 149 -21.93 -3.18 -6.00
CA LEU A 149 -21.27 -4.25 -6.74
C LEU A 149 -22.10 -5.53 -6.71
N ASP A 150 -22.59 -5.95 -7.89
CA ASP A 150 -23.38 -7.17 -8.09
C ASP A 150 -22.52 -8.43 -8.21
N LEU A 151 -23.21 -9.59 -8.23
CA LEU A 151 -22.60 -10.90 -8.47
C LEU A 151 -21.87 -10.94 -9.83
N GLY A 152 -20.61 -11.41 -9.81
CA GLY A 152 -19.78 -11.55 -11.01
C GLY A 152 -19.24 -10.23 -11.56
N LYS A 153 -19.54 -9.09 -10.95
CA LYS A 153 -19.01 -7.79 -11.35
C LYS A 153 -17.69 -7.48 -10.66
N SER A 154 -16.92 -6.59 -11.29
CA SER A 154 -15.62 -6.13 -10.78
C SER A 154 -15.51 -4.61 -10.91
N ILE A 155 -14.72 -4.00 -10.03
CA ILE A 155 -14.33 -2.59 -10.12
C ILE A 155 -12.90 -2.55 -10.66
N GLN A 156 -12.71 -1.79 -11.73
CA GLN A 156 -11.41 -1.57 -12.37
C GLN A 156 -10.85 -0.20 -11.95
N VAL A 157 -9.52 -0.05 -12.05
CA VAL A 157 -8.83 1.22 -11.74
C VAL A 157 -9.40 2.39 -12.54
N GLY A 158 -9.74 2.18 -13.81
CA GLY A 158 -10.30 3.23 -14.69
C GLY A 158 -11.70 3.72 -14.30
N GLN A 159 -12.40 3.02 -13.42
CA GLN A 159 -13.72 3.42 -12.90
C GLN A 159 -13.61 4.23 -11.58
N LEU A 160 -12.40 4.26 -10.99
CA LEU A 160 -12.13 4.98 -9.76
C LEU A 160 -11.73 6.42 -10.08
N ASN A 161 -12.35 7.36 -9.40
CA ASN A 161 -12.01 8.77 -9.50
C ASN A 161 -11.76 9.29 -8.09
N PHE A 162 -10.59 9.86 -7.87
CA PHE A 162 -10.23 10.48 -6.61
C PHE A 162 -9.80 11.92 -6.89
N ASP A 163 -10.26 12.84 -6.08
CA ASP A 163 -9.92 14.25 -6.23
C ASP A 163 -8.42 14.46 -5.98
N ASN A 164 -7.76 15.19 -6.89
CA ASN A 164 -6.34 15.57 -6.82
C ASN A 164 -5.34 14.41 -6.82
N LEU A 165 -5.75 13.19 -7.24
CA LEU A 165 -4.90 12.02 -7.33
C LEU A 165 -4.85 11.48 -8.77
N GLU A 166 -3.65 11.25 -9.28
CA GLU A 166 -3.43 10.59 -10.56
C GLU A 166 -3.11 9.11 -10.32
N LEU A 167 -3.98 8.19 -10.76
CA LEU A 167 -3.75 6.75 -10.69
C LEU A 167 -2.81 6.33 -11.83
N LEU A 168 -1.67 5.74 -11.49
CA LEU A 168 -0.66 5.29 -12.48
C LEU A 168 -0.82 3.82 -12.87
N ASP A 169 -1.66 3.08 -12.18
CA ASP A 169 -1.97 1.69 -12.51
C ASP A 169 -2.75 1.59 -13.83
N SER A 170 -2.64 0.44 -14.50
CA SER A 170 -3.40 0.17 -15.72
C SER A 170 -4.91 0.32 -15.47
N LYS A 171 -5.59 1.08 -16.34
CA LYS A 171 -7.04 1.34 -16.25
C LYS A 171 -7.88 0.06 -16.24
N ASN A 172 -7.41 -0.99 -16.92
CA ASN A 172 -8.10 -2.29 -17.00
C ASN A 172 -7.80 -3.22 -15.81
N ALA A 173 -6.89 -2.82 -14.91
CA ALA A 173 -6.56 -3.64 -13.74
C ALA A 173 -7.76 -3.71 -12.80
N VAL A 174 -8.12 -4.91 -12.39
CA VAL A 174 -9.21 -5.16 -11.44
C VAL A 174 -8.69 -4.89 -10.02
N VAL A 175 -9.42 -4.06 -9.28
CA VAL A 175 -9.13 -3.74 -7.88
C VAL A 175 -9.85 -4.70 -6.96
N CYS A 176 -11.14 -4.86 -7.14
CA CYS A 176 -11.95 -5.82 -6.39
C CYS A 176 -13.05 -6.41 -7.28
N ARG A 177 -13.53 -7.58 -6.90
CA ARG A 177 -14.62 -8.28 -7.60
C ARG A 177 -15.45 -9.11 -6.64
N VAL A 178 -16.71 -9.36 -7.00
CA VAL A 178 -17.55 -10.33 -6.34
C VAL A 178 -17.56 -11.62 -7.16
N GLN A 179 -16.94 -12.65 -6.62
CA GLN A 179 -16.88 -13.98 -7.25
C GLN A 179 -18.17 -14.76 -7.00
N LEU A 180 -18.62 -15.48 -8.03
CA LEU A 180 -19.73 -16.41 -7.93
C LEU A 180 -19.30 -17.66 -7.14
N THR A 181 -19.95 -17.93 -6.02
CA THR A 181 -19.78 -19.17 -5.27
C THR A 181 -20.57 -20.31 -5.91
N ARG A 182 -20.29 -21.57 -5.53
CA ARG A 182 -21.09 -22.73 -6.00
C ARG A 182 -22.57 -22.60 -5.59
N ALA A 183 -22.82 -22.13 -4.36
CA ALA A 183 -24.17 -21.89 -3.86
C ALA A 183 -24.90 -20.80 -4.66
N ALA A 184 -24.25 -19.67 -4.93
CA ALA A 184 -24.83 -18.59 -5.72
C ALA A 184 -25.09 -19.00 -7.17
N ARG A 185 -24.23 -19.84 -7.78
CA ARG A 185 -24.50 -20.42 -9.11
C ARG A 185 -25.71 -21.33 -9.11
N GLY A 186 -25.87 -22.17 -8.08
CA GLY A 186 -27.05 -23.05 -7.93
C GLY A 186 -28.34 -22.25 -7.79
N ALA A 187 -28.34 -21.21 -6.94
CA ALA A 187 -29.48 -20.33 -6.77
C ALA A 187 -29.87 -19.57 -8.06
N ALA A 188 -28.84 -19.02 -8.76
CA ALA A 188 -29.06 -18.34 -10.03
C ALA A 188 -29.59 -19.27 -11.14
N ALA A 189 -29.08 -20.50 -11.18
CA ALA A 189 -29.58 -21.51 -12.13
C ALA A 189 -31.02 -21.93 -11.81
N ALA A 190 -31.38 -22.09 -10.53
CA ALA A 190 -32.73 -22.39 -10.09
C ALA A 190 -33.73 -21.26 -10.42
N ALA A 191 -33.31 -19.99 -10.16
CA ALA A 191 -34.12 -18.83 -10.51
C ALA A 191 -34.32 -18.68 -12.03
N ALA A 192 -33.27 -18.91 -12.83
CA ALA A 192 -33.39 -18.91 -14.29
C ALA A 192 -34.28 -20.05 -14.83
N ALA A 193 -34.28 -21.21 -14.19
CA ALA A 193 -35.17 -22.33 -14.54
C ALA A 193 -36.62 -22.02 -14.17
N ALA A 194 -36.86 -21.39 -12.99
CA ALA A 194 -38.20 -20.97 -12.58
C ALA A 194 -38.79 -19.90 -13.53
N ALA A 195 -38.01 -18.89 -13.90
CA ALA A 195 -38.45 -17.86 -14.84
C ALA A 195 -38.77 -18.41 -16.25
N LYS A 196 -38.07 -19.48 -16.69
CA LYS A 196 -38.40 -20.18 -17.94
C LYS A 196 -39.70 -21.03 -17.86
N ALA A 197 -40.04 -21.47 -16.66
CA ALA A 197 -41.26 -22.26 -16.46
C ALA A 197 -42.54 -21.39 -16.41
N GLU A 198 -42.44 -20.15 -15.93
CA GLU A 198 -43.56 -19.19 -15.89
C GLU A 198 -43.81 -18.47 -17.22
N GLY A 199 -42.91 -18.51 -18.17
CA GLY A 199 -43.01 -17.87 -19.49
C GLY A 199 -43.51 -18.79 -20.61
N LYS A 200 -44.05 -19.98 -20.30
CA LYS A 200 -44.61 -20.94 -21.24
C LYS A 200 -46.05 -21.23 -20.87
#